data_86534013fc10fbbc45725dcba1701c6a
#
_entry.id   86534013fc10fbbc45725dcba1701c6a
#
_cell.length_a   1.000
_cell.length_b   1.000
_cell.length_c   1.000
_cell.angle_alpha   90.00
_cell.angle_beta   90.00
_cell.angle_gamma   90.00
#
_symmetry.space_group_name_H-M   'P 1'
#
loop_
_entity.id
_entity.type
_entity.pdbx_description
1 polymer ?
#
loop_
_entity_poly.entity_id
_entity_poly.type
_entity_poly.pdbx_seq_one_letter_code
_entity_poly.pdbx_strand_id
1 'polypeptide(L)'
;MTFFLLLLNQIILPLTFTVLFYHSEVKSRSNFILQFLFAGSFVLFALVVGSQSWTSIFLGYTIGIIFLVVSLKKIQELPKTWSFKLGDNWKQVSFVIVQILLTLLFLPLSIYGISGYFIEEDKSTVNLSYPLQDGLYIVGHGGSSPIINYHNVSESQTYALDILKLNAIGIRAWGMYPKELERYAIFEDNLYSPCHGKVLKVDKAYQDMNPPQRGDGHPAGNHVVIECENAEVTLAHMKENSIVVDSLDAVKVGDLLGKVGNSGNTSEPHLHIHAEKDGRGISIKFNGRFLVRNSLFW
;
A
#
# COMPACT_ATOMS: atom_id res chain seq x y z
N MET A 1 -3.34 14.66 1.00
CA MET A 1 -4.70 14.34 0.46
C MET A 1 -5.67 14.41 1.61
N THR A 2 -6.79 15.09 1.50
CA THR A 2 -7.73 15.21 2.61
C THR A 2 -8.39 13.86 2.89
N PHE A 3 -8.65 13.52 4.16
CA PHE A 3 -9.34 12.29 4.56
C PHE A 3 -10.66 12.07 3.83
N PHE A 4 -11.38 13.17 3.53
CA PHE A 4 -12.59 13.12 2.71
C PHE A 4 -12.36 12.48 1.33
N LEU A 5 -11.26 12.82 0.64
CA LEU A 5 -10.93 12.20 -0.66
C LEU A 5 -10.60 10.70 -0.53
N LEU A 6 -9.99 10.29 0.59
CA LEU A 6 -9.78 8.87 0.88
C LEU A 6 -11.10 8.13 1.05
N LEU A 7 -12.00 8.63 1.90
CA LEU A 7 -13.34 8.05 2.08
C LEU A 7 -14.13 8.01 0.77
N LEU A 8 -14.09 9.11 0.01
CA LEU A 8 -14.78 9.22 -1.27
C LEU A 8 -14.32 8.11 -2.23
N ASN A 9 -13.01 7.98 -2.45
CA ASN A 9 -12.46 7.06 -3.43
C ASN A 9 -12.45 5.59 -2.99
N GLN A 10 -12.28 5.32 -1.69
CA GLN A 10 -12.12 3.95 -1.22
C GLN A 10 -13.40 3.31 -0.71
N ILE A 11 -14.40 4.11 -0.33
CA ILE A 11 -15.66 3.60 0.23
C ILE A 11 -16.86 4.12 -0.57
N ILE A 12 -17.04 5.46 -0.62
CA ILE A 12 -18.29 6.05 -1.10
C ILE A 12 -18.52 5.72 -2.57
N LEU A 13 -17.57 5.99 -3.45
CA LEU A 13 -17.72 5.74 -4.89
C LEU A 13 -17.82 4.24 -5.21
N PRO A 14 -16.93 3.33 -4.73
CA PRO A 14 -17.07 1.91 -4.98
C PRO A 14 -18.40 1.33 -4.51
N LEU A 15 -18.87 1.72 -3.31
CA LEU A 15 -20.15 1.26 -2.77
C LEU A 15 -21.33 1.83 -3.56
N THR A 16 -21.32 3.15 -3.85
CA THR A 16 -22.39 3.82 -4.62
C THR A 16 -22.55 3.18 -6.00
N PHE A 17 -21.43 2.97 -6.72
CA PHE A 17 -21.50 2.36 -8.05
C PHE A 17 -21.86 0.87 -8.00
N THR A 18 -21.50 0.16 -6.96
CA THR A 18 -21.99 -1.20 -6.73
C THR A 18 -23.50 -1.25 -6.49
N VAL A 19 -24.06 -0.31 -5.70
CA VAL A 19 -25.51 -0.17 -5.45
C VAL A 19 -26.24 0.23 -6.74
N LEU A 20 -25.71 1.20 -7.50
CA LEU A 20 -26.29 1.56 -8.79
C LEU A 20 -26.27 0.38 -9.77
N PHE A 21 -25.19 -0.39 -9.81
CA PHE A 21 -25.11 -1.61 -10.62
C PHE A 21 -26.16 -2.66 -10.18
N TYR A 22 -26.35 -2.84 -8.87
CA TYR A 22 -27.39 -3.74 -8.33
C TYR A 22 -28.79 -3.37 -8.78
N HIS A 23 -29.17 -2.08 -8.76
CA HIS A 23 -30.49 -1.58 -9.15
C HIS A 23 -30.66 -1.35 -10.66
N SER A 24 -29.58 -1.42 -11.43
CA SER A 24 -29.66 -1.22 -12.86
C SER A 24 -30.41 -2.34 -13.58
N GLU A 25 -31.21 -2.00 -14.60
CA GLU A 25 -31.78 -2.99 -15.50
C GLU A 25 -30.72 -3.49 -16.50
N VAL A 26 -30.59 -4.82 -16.61
CA VAL A 26 -29.71 -5.44 -17.60
C VAL A 26 -30.50 -5.70 -18.87
N LYS A 27 -30.52 -4.71 -19.81
CA LYS A 27 -31.27 -4.79 -21.07
C LYS A 27 -30.61 -5.67 -22.14
N SER A 28 -29.28 -5.84 -22.06
CA SER A 28 -28.50 -6.65 -22.98
C SER A 28 -27.16 -7.05 -22.37
N ARG A 29 -26.45 -7.98 -22.99
CA ARG A 29 -25.09 -8.36 -22.57
C ARG A 29 -24.11 -7.20 -22.65
N SER A 30 -24.19 -6.38 -23.72
CA SER A 30 -23.33 -5.19 -23.87
C SER A 30 -23.58 -4.16 -22.76
N ASN A 31 -24.84 -3.95 -22.38
CA ASN A 31 -25.19 -3.05 -21.27
C ASN A 31 -24.66 -3.60 -19.92
N PHE A 32 -24.78 -4.90 -19.68
CA PHE A 32 -24.20 -5.54 -18.50
C PHE A 32 -22.68 -5.32 -18.45
N ILE A 33 -21.94 -5.60 -19.55
CA ILE A 33 -20.49 -5.45 -19.61
C ILE A 33 -20.08 -4.00 -19.27
N LEU A 34 -20.76 -3.02 -19.85
CA LEU A 34 -20.48 -1.61 -19.55
C LEU A 34 -20.63 -1.29 -18.07
N GLN A 35 -21.75 -1.68 -17.47
CA GLN A 35 -22.04 -1.38 -16.07
C GLN A 35 -21.11 -2.14 -15.12
N PHE A 36 -20.81 -3.42 -15.43
CA PHE A 36 -19.86 -4.24 -14.69
C PHE A 36 -18.46 -3.65 -14.74
N LEU A 37 -17.97 -3.27 -15.91
CA LEU A 37 -16.64 -2.66 -16.06
C LEU A 37 -16.59 -1.29 -15.37
N PHE A 38 -17.65 -0.49 -15.46
CA PHE A 38 -17.72 0.80 -14.80
C PHE A 38 -17.65 0.66 -13.26
N ALA A 39 -18.56 -0.07 -12.64
CA ALA A 39 -18.57 -0.25 -11.19
C ALA A 39 -17.32 -1.01 -10.72
N GLY A 40 -16.92 -2.06 -11.46
CA GLY A 40 -15.77 -2.88 -11.16
C GLY A 40 -14.44 -2.13 -11.22
N SER A 41 -14.29 -1.17 -12.15
CA SER A 41 -13.07 -0.36 -12.22
C SER A 41 -12.84 0.48 -10.96
N PHE A 42 -13.88 1.02 -10.34
CA PHE A 42 -13.76 1.74 -9.07
C PHE A 42 -13.44 0.83 -7.90
N VAL A 43 -14.11 -0.33 -7.82
CA VAL A 43 -13.82 -1.32 -6.78
C VAL A 43 -12.37 -1.83 -6.90
N LEU A 44 -11.95 -2.16 -8.12
CA LEU A 44 -10.58 -2.63 -8.38
C LEU A 44 -9.54 -1.55 -8.06
N PHE A 45 -9.78 -0.30 -8.48
CA PHE A 45 -8.90 0.82 -8.16
C PHE A 45 -8.78 1.03 -6.65
N ALA A 46 -9.90 1.01 -5.92
CA ALA A 46 -9.90 1.14 -4.48
C ALA A 46 -9.10 0.02 -3.79
N LEU A 47 -9.23 -1.22 -4.26
CA LEU A 47 -8.53 -2.38 -3.67
C LEU A 47 -7.04 -2.42 -4.00
N VAL A 48 -6.64 -2.03 -5.22
CA VAL A 48 -5.25 -2.13 -5.70
C VAL A 48 -4.44 -0.89 -5.34
N VAL A 49 -4.98 0.30 -5.62
CA VAL A 49 -4.26 1.57 -5.50
C VAL A 49 -4.57 2.29 -4.17
N GLY A 50 -5.77 2.08 -3.62
CA GLY A 50 -6.19 2.70 -2.36
C GLY A 50 -5.36 2.22 -1.17
N SER A 51 -5.11 3.11 -0.21
CA SER A 51 -4.45 2.79 1.07
C SER A 51 -5.48 2.26 2.07
N GLN A 52 -5.69 0.95 2.09
CA GLN A 52 -6.74 0.29 2.89
C GLN A 52 -6.59 0.50 4.41
N SER A 53 -5.36 0.72 4.88
CA SER A 53 -5.07 0.91 6.29
C SER A 53 -5.63 2.19 6.93
N TRP A 54 -6.08 3.17 6.13
CA TRP A 54 -6.78 4.36 6.64
C TRP A 54 -8.28 4.15 6.89
N THR A 55 -8.89 3.27 6.10
CA THR A 55 -10.36 3.09 6.09
C THR A 55 -10.81 1.73 6.60
N SER A 56 -9.90 0.95 7.14
CA SER A 56 -10.00 -0.46 7.48
C SER A 56 -9.91 -1.41 6.28
N ILE A 57 -8.95 -2.32 6.37
CA ILE A 57 -8.77 -3.37 5.37
C ILE A 57 -10.00 -4.28 5.26
N PHE A 58 -10.69 -4.53 6.38
CA PHE A 58 -11.92 -5.34 6.39
C PHE A 58 -13.04 -4.69 5.56
N LEU A 59 -13.16 -3.36 5.62
CA LEU A 59 -14.18 -2.63 4.87
C LEU A 59 -13.91 -2.68 3.36
N GLY A 60 -12.65 -2.51 2.95
CA GLY A 60 -12.26 -2.63 1.54
C GLY A 60 -12.59 -4.00 0.96
N TYR A 61 -12.18 -5.08 1.63
CA TYR A 61 -12.53 -6.43 1.20
C TYR A 61 -14.02 -6.72 1.22
N THR A 62 -14.77 -6.19 2.21
CA THR A 62 -16.22 -6.33 2.28
C THR A 62 -16.89 -5.70 1.04
N ILE A 63 -16.47 -4.52 0.62
CA ILE A 63 -16.99 -3.88 -0.60
C ILE A 63 -16.68 -4.73 -1.84
N GLY A 64 -15.47 -5.29 -1.94
CA GLY A 64 -15.09 -6.21 -3.01
C GLY A 64 -15.97 -7.46 -3.06
N ILE A 65 -16.27 -8.08 -1.90
CA ILE A 65 -17.14 -9.25 -1.79
C ILE A 65 -18.57 -8.88 -2.18
N ILE A 66 -19.09 -7.73 -1.72
CA ILE A 66 -20.45 -7.27 -2.08
C ILE A 66 -20.54 -7.08 -3.60
N PHE A 67 -19.55 -6.44 -4.23
CA PHE A 67 -19.51 -6.27 -5.68
C PHE A 67 -19.50 -7.62 -6.41
N LEU A 68 -18.72 -8.59 -5.93
CA LEU A 68 -18.68 -9.94 -6.51
C LEU A 68 -20.05 -10.64 -6.42
N VAL A 69 -20.69 -10.61 -5.26
CA VAL A 69 -22.01 -11.21 -5.05
C VAL A 69 -23.06 -10.58 -5.95
N VAL A 70 -23.08 -9.24 -6.05
CA VAL A 70 -23.95 -8.49 -6.98
C VAL A 70 -23.71 -8.92 -8.42
N SER A 71 -22.44 -9.03 -8.82
CA SER A 71 -22.06 -9.43 -10.17
C SER A 71 -22.53 -10.84 -10.52
N LEU A 72 -22.35 -11.80 -9.60
CA LEU A 72 -22.82 -13.18 -9.77
C LEU A 72 -24.34 -13.26 -9.90
N LYS A 73 -25.10 -12.49 -9.09
CA LYS A 73 -26.53 -12.39 -9.22
C LYS A 73 -26.96 -11.86 -10.59
N LYS A 74 -26.34 -10.77 -11.04
CA LYS A 74 -26.64 -10.16 -12.35
C LYS A 74 -26.29 -11.06 -13.54
N ILE A 75 -25.26 -11.90 -13.43
CA ILE A 75 -24.91 -12.90 -14.45
C ILE A 75 -26.03 -13.93 -14.62
N GLN A 76 -26.72 -14.33 -13.56
CA GLN A 76 -27.84 -15.28 -13.64
C GLN A 76 -29.05 -14.71 -14.38
N GLU A 77 -29.19 -13.37 -14.39
CA GLU A 77 -30.30 -12.65 -15.04
C GLU A 77 -29.94 -12.18 -16.47
N LEU A 78 -28.78 -12.60 -17.03
CA LEU A 78 -28.28 -12.10 -18.32
C LEU A 78 -29.20 -12.44 -19.49
N PRO A 79 -29.69 -11.45 -20.27
CA PRO A 79 -30.43 -11.70 -21.49
C PRO A 79 -29.53 -12.30 -22.56
N LYS A 80 -30.14 -13.05 -23.50
CA LYS A 80 -29.40 -13.66 -24.63
C LYS A 80 -28.98 -12.63 -25.70
N THR A 81 -29.58 -11.43 -25.66
CA THR A 81 -29.40 -10.40 -26.70
C THR A 81 -28.10 -9.65 -26.54
N TRP A 82 -27.46 -9.38 -27.67
CA TRP A 82 -26.36 -8.45 -27.81
C TRP A 82 -26.88 -7.20 -28.50
N SER A 83 -27.05 -6.12 -27.76
CA SER A 83 -27.40 -4.82 -28.30
C SER A 83 -26.72 -3.73 -27.49
N PHE A 84 -26.17 -2.75 -28.17
CA PHE A 84 -25.60 -1.57 -27.54
C PHE A 84 -26.38 -0.35 -28.02
N LYS A 85 -26.94 0.37 -27.06
CA LYS A 85 -27.67 1.61 -27.32
C LYS A 85 -27.15 2.66 -26.35
N LEU A 86 -26.71 3.80 -26.88
CA LEU A 86 -26.20 4.91 -26.06
C LEU A 86 -27.29 5.50 -25.16
N GLY A 87 -28.56 5.49 -25.62
CA GLY A 87 -29.69 6.03 -24.87
C GLY A 87 -30.76 6.60 -25.80
N ASP A 88 -31.94 6.85 -25.22
CA ASP A 88 -33.12 7.41 -25.96
C ASP A 88 -33.19 8.93 -25.87
N ASN A 89 -32.43 9.54 -24.95
CA ASN A 89 -32.38 10.96 -24.73
C ASN A 89 -30.97 11.40 -24.30
N TRP A 90 -30.72 12.71 -24.35
CA TRP A 90 -29.39 13.27 -24.08
C TRP A 90 -28.85 12.94 -22.68
N LYS A 91 -29.72 12.81 -21.65
CA LYS A 91 -29.30 12.45 -20.28
C LYS A 91 -28.75 11.03 -20.22
N GLN A 92 -29.40 10.09 -20.87
CA GLN A 92 -28.94 8.69 -20.94
C GLN A 92 -27.64 8.59 -21.75
N VAL A 93 -27.56 9.27 -22.89
CA VAL A 93 -26.35 9.33 -23.71
C VAL A 93 -25.18 9.90 -22.91
N SER A 94 -25.38 11.05 -22.23
CA SER A 94 -24.34 11.65 -21.39
C SER A 94 -23.90 10.72 -20.26
N PHE A 95 -24.82 10.02 -19.61
CA PHE A 95 -24.51 9.07 -18.54
C PHE A 95 -23.66 7.91 -19.05
N VAL A 96 -23.99 7.33 -20.20
CA VAL A 96 -23.20 6.25 -20.82
C VAL A 96 -21.82 6.75 -21.22
N ILE A 97 -21.70 7.95 -21.76
CA ILE A 97 -20.39 8.55 -22.10
C ILE A 97 -19.54 8.72 -20.84
N VAL A 98 -20.11 9.23 -19.74
CA VAL A 98 -19.40 9.36 -18.46
C VAL A 98 -18.94 8.00 -17.94
N GLN A 99 -19.77 6.96 -17.99
CA GLN A 99 -19.38 5.61 -17.60
C GLN A 99 -18.18 5.10 -18.43
N ILE A 100 -18.21 5.29 -19.73
CA ILE A 100 -17.11 4.91 -20.63
C ILE A 100 -15.82 5.67 -20.27
N LEU A 101 -15.89 7.00 -20.14
CA LEU A 101 -14.72 7.82 -19.82
C LEU A 101 -14.10 7.46 -18.47
N LEU A 102 -14.91 7.25 -17.44
CA LEU A 102 -14.43 6.87 -16.13
C LEU A 102 -13.86 5.44 -16.12
N THR A 103 -14.47 4.53 -16.87
CA THR A 103 -13.91 3.16 -17.04
C THR A 103 -12.53 3.21 -17.72
N LEU A 104 -12.42 4.02 -18.81
CA LEU A 104 -11.16 4.22 -19.54
C LEU A 104 -10.09 4.91 -18.69
N LEU A 105 -10.46 5.61 -17.63
CA LEU A 105 -9.52 6.20 -16.67
C LEU A 105 -9.11 5.19 -15.58
N PHE A 106 -10.07 4.63 -14.86
CA PHE A 106 -9.79 3.84 -13.64
C PHE A 106 -9.33 2.41 -13.92
N LEU A 107 -9.82 1.76 -14.98
CA LEU A 107 -9.41 0.41 -15.30
C LEU A 107 -7.93 0.30 -15.74
N PRO A 108 -7.41 1.13 -16.65
CA PRO A 108 -5.99 1.13 -16.97
C PRO A 108 -5.10 1.48 -15.78
N LEU A 109 -5.50 2.43 -14.92
CA LEU A 109 -4.77 2.76 -13.69
C LEU A 109 -4.69 1.56 -12.74
N SER A 110 -5.78 0.80 -12.62
CA SER A 110 -5.81 -0.43 -11.80
C SER A 110 -4.91 -1.52 -12.38
N ILE A 111 -4.94 -1.71 -13.71
CA ILE A 111 -4.07 -2.67 -14.40
C ILE A 111 -2.60 -2.27 -14.24
N TYR A 112 -2.28 -0.99 -14.34
CA TYR A 112 -0.94 -0.47 -14.08
C TYR A 112 -0.53 -0.66 -12.61
N GLY A 113 -1.45 -0.54 -11.66
CA GLY A 113 -1.20 -0.92 -10.26
C GLY A 113 -0.87 -2.40 -10.11
N ILE A 114 -1.64 -3.27 -10.77
CA ILE A 114 -1.42 -4.73 -10.75
C ILE A 114 -0.08 -5.11 -11.40
N SER A 115 0.36 -4.42 -12.46
CA SER A 115 1.67 -4.69 -13.05
C SER A 115 2.81 -4.53 -12.04
N GLY A 116 2.64 -3.65 -11.05
CA GLY A 116 3.60 -3.47 -9.95
C GLY A 116 3.67 -4.63 -8.95
N TYR A 117 2.84 -5.67 -9.09
CA TYR A 117 2.91 -6.89 -8.26
C TYR A 117 4.00 -7.86 -8.72
N PHE A 118 4.58 -7.59 -9.86
CA PHE A 118 5.61 -8.42 -10.49
C PHE A 118 6.93 -7.68 -10.54
N ILE A 119 8.02 -8.42 -10.40
CA ILE A 119 9.40 -7.95 -10.61
C ILE A 119 9.96 -8.65 -11.85
N GLU A 120 10.85 -7.96 -12.54
CA GLU A 120 11.59 -8.58 -13.64
C GLU A 120 12.57 -9.62 -13.08
N GLU A 121 12.61 -10.82 -13.68
CA GLU A 121 13.43 -11.94 -13.19
C GLU A 121 14.93 -11.66 -13.18
N ASP A 122 15.41 -10.79 -14.09
CA ASP A 122 16.83 -10.44 -14.23
C ASP A 122 17.33 -9.43 -13.19
N LYS A 123 16.44 -8.91 -12.32
CA LYS A 123 16.84 -7.92 -11.29
C LYS A 123 17.36 -8.60 -10.03
N SER A 124 18.45 -8.05 -9.50
CA SER A 124 18.99 -8.47 -8.21
C SER A 124 17.90 -8.42 -7.13
N THR A 125 17.87 -9.44 -6.29
CA THR A 125 16.90 -9.58 -5.20
C THR A 125 17.64 -10.03 -3.93
N VAL A 126 17.31 -9.43 -2.78
CA VAL A 126 17.77 -9.92 -1.46
C VAL A 126 16.60 -10.60 -0.76
N ASN A 127 16.87 -11.75 -0.12
CA ASN A 127 15.85 -12.46 0.67
C ASN A 127 16.08 -12.22 2.16
N LEU A 128 15.11 -11.60 2.82
CA LEU A 128 15.16 -11.15 4.20
C LEU A 128 14.12 -11.88 5.06
N SER A 129 14.37 -11.95 6.35
CA SER A 129 13.35 -12.28 7.35
C SER A 129 12.52 -11.03 7.69
N TYR A 130 11.30 -11.21 8.20
CA TYR A 130 10.48 -10.08 8.64
C TYR A 130 11.15 -9.35 9.81
N PRO A 131 11.32 -8.01 9.72
CA PRO A 131 11.92 -7.21 10.79
C PRO A 131 10.95 -6.84 11.91
N LEU A 132 9.67 -7.18 11.76
CA LEU A 132 8.56 -6.93 12.69
C LEU A 132 7.86 -8.25 12.98
N GLN A 133 7.52 -8.54 14.26
CA GLN A 133 7.06 -9.87 14.69
C GLN A 133 5.78 -9.86 15.54
N ASP A 134 5.39 -8.71 16.12
CA ASP A 134 4.40 -8.67 17.18
C ASP A 134 3.05 -8.09 16.71
N GLY A 135 2.50 -8.56 15.59
CA GLY A 135 1.20 -8.09 15.14
C GLY A 135 0.84 -8.36 13.69
N LEU A 136 -0.25 -7.76 13.25
CA LEU A 136 -0.67 -7.75 11.86
C LEU A 136 -0.14 -6.50 11.17
N TYR A 137 0.71 -6.67 10.18
CA TYR A 137 1.34 -5.59 9.43
C TYR A 137 0.78 -5.50 8.01
N ILE A 138 0.82 -4.29 7.47
CA ILE A 138 0.38 -3.98 6.11
C ILE A 138 1.41 -3.10 5.42
N VAL A 139 1.65 -3.36 4.14
CA VAL A 139 2.49 -2.52 3.29
C VAL A 139 1.68 -1.31 2.81
N GLY A 140 2.09 -0.12 3.19
CA GLY A 140 1.51 1.15 2.75
C GLY A 140 2.01 1.57 1.36
N HIS A 141 3.32 1.47 1.13
CA HIS A 141 3.98 1.64 -0.15
C HIS A 141 4.89 0.44 -0.41
N GLY A 142 4.83 -0.12 -1.60
CA GLY A 142 5.61 -1.28 -2.03
C GLY A 142 5.17 -1.76 -3.40
N GLY A 143 6.03 -2.52 -4.08
CA GLY A 143 5.81 -2.98 -5.44
C GLY A 143 6.69 -2.27 -6.46
N SER A 144 6.58 -2.66 -7.73
CA SER A 144 7.45 -2.22 -8.83
C SER A 144 6.83 -1.15 -9.75
N SER A 145 5.67 -0.56 -9.39
CA SER A 145 5.09 0.54 -10.16
C SER A 145 4.85 1.79 -9.30
N PRO A 146 5.05 3.01 -9.84
CA PRO A 146 4.94 4.26 -9.06
C PRO A 146 3.51 4.54 -8.56
N ILE A 147 2.48 3.95 -9.14
CA ILE A 147 1.10 4.18 -8.68
C ILE A 147 0.80 3.50 -7.33
N ILE A 148 1.50 2.41 -7.00
CA ILE A 148 1.36 1.71 -5.72
C ILE A 148 2.59 1.89 -4.81
N ASN A 149 3.70 2.39 -5.35
CA ASN A 149 4.92 2.65 -4.62
C ASN A 149 5.58 3.93 -5.12
N TYR A 150 5.41 5.05 -4.40
CA TYR A 150 6.00 6.32 -4.83
C TYR A 150 7.53 6.32 -4.79
N HIS A 151 8.15 5.44 -4.01
CA HIS A 151 9.61 5.28 -3.97
C HIS A 151 10.19 4.79 -5.30
N ASN A 152 9.36 4.18 -6.15
CA ASN A 152 9.78 3.63 -7.44
C ASN A 152 10.40 4.67 -8.39
N VAL A 153 10.18 5.97 -8.14
CA VAL A 153 10.81 7.06 -8.92
C VAL A 153 12.24 7.39 -8.47
N SER A 154 12.68 6.85 -7.32
CA SER A 154 14.03 7.01 -6.79
C SER A 154 14.90 5.82 -7.19
N GLU A 155 16.06 6.06 -7.80
CA GLU A 155 16.94 4.99 -8.30
C GLU A 155 17.42 4.06 -7.17
N SER A 156 17.80 4.60 -6.01
CA SER A 156 18.27 3.81 -4.87
C SER A 156 17.15 3.17 -4.04
N GLN A 157 15.91 3.67 -4.15
CA GLN A 157 14.77 3.23 -3.35
C GLN A 157 13.65 2.60 -4.19
N THR A 158 13.95 2.19 -5.43
CA THR A 158 12.95 1.70 -6.40
C THR A 158 11.97 0.67 -5.83
N TYR A 159 12.43 -0.21 -4.93
CA TYR A 159 11.63 -1.27 -4.31
C TYR A 159 11.46 -1.11 -2.80
N ALA A 160 11.66 0.11 -2.28
CA ALA A 160 11.46 0.37 -0.86
C ALA A 160 10.02 0.04 -0.42
N LEU A 161 9.90 -0.32 0.85
CA LEU A 161 8.61 -0.58 1.49
C LEU A 161 8.41 0.35 2.68
N ASP A 162 7.21 0.92 2.78
CA ASP A 162 6.71 1.55 4.00
C ASP A 162 5.73 0.59 4.67
N ILE A 163 6.09 0.12 5.84
CA ILE A 163 5.34 -0.90 6.58
C ILE A 163 4.66 -0.26 7.79
N LEU A 164 3.39 -0.61 7.98
CA LEU A 164 2.52 -0.12 9.04
C LEU A 164 1.95 -1.31 9.80
N LYS A 165 1.49 -1.09 11.04
CA LYS A 165 0.76 -2.09 11.83
C LYS A 165 -0.72 -1.75 11.86
N LEU A 166 -1.55 -2.77 11.81
CA LEU A 166 -3.00 -2.65 11.94
C LEU A 166 -3.45 -2.95 13.38
N ASN A 167 -4.37 -2.14 13.86
CA ASN A 167 -5.08 -2.42 15.12
C ASN A 167 -6.22 -3.44 14.91
N ALA A 168 -6.96 -3.76 15.96
CA ALA A 168 -8.01 -4.79 15.94
C ALA A 168 -9.15 -4.53 14.95
N ILE A 169 -9.38 -3.27 14.52
CA ILE A 169 -10.39 -2.93 13.50
C ILE A 169 -9.79 -2.72 12.11
N GLY A 170 -8.54 -3.11 11.91
CA GLY A 170 -7.86 -3.10 10.61
C GLY A 170 -7.48 -1.72 10.10
N ILE A 171 -7.23 -0.74 11.00
CA ILE A 171 -6.72 0.58 10.67
C ILE A 171 -5.35 0.84 11.32
N ARG A 172 -4.55 1.72 10.74
CA ARG A 172 -3.18 2.02 11.17
C ARG A 172 -3.08 2.92 12.39
N ALA A 173 -4.13 3.70 12.69
CA ALA A 173 -4.11 4.65 13.79
C ALA A 173 -5.51 4.82 14.39
N TRP A 174 -5.57 5.14 15.69
CA TRP A 174 -6.80 5.53 16.36
C TRP A 174 -7.11 7.02 16.12
N GLY A 175 -8.02 7.30 15.20
CA GLY A 175 -8.41 8.64 14.76
C GLY A 175 -7.99 8.96 13.34
N MET A 176 -8.44 10.13 12.86
CA MET A 176 -8.16 10.62 11.51
C MET A 176 -6.86 11.45 11.54
N TYR A 177 -5.74 10.83 11.15
CA TYR A 177 -4.43 11.46 11.11
C TYR A 177 -4.06 12.15 12.44
N PRO A 178 -3.99 11.36 13.54
CA PRO A 178 -3.72 11.91 14.87
C PRO A 178 -2.34 12.55 14.93
N LYS A 179 -2.18 13.57 15.81
CA LYS A 179 -0.89 14.20 16.04
C LYS A 179 -0.03 13.41 17.03
N GLU A 180 -0.69 12.71 17.94
CA GLU A 180 -0.05 11.90 18.97
C GLU A 180 0.48 10.61 18.36
N LEU A 181 1.77 10.34 18.50
CA LEU A 181 2.46 9.18 17.92
C LEU A 181 1.94 7.85 18.46
N GLU A 182 1.54 7.83 19.74
CA GLU A 182 1.04 6.66 20.45
C GLU A 182 -0.31 6.15 19.91
N ARG A 183 -0.99 6.97 19.10
CA ARG A 183 -2.21 6.54 18.40
C ARG A 183 -1.97 5.69 17.16
N TYR A 184 -0.73 5.68 16.66
CA TYR A 184 -0.33 4.82 15.54
C TYR A 184 0.08 3.45 16.06
N ALA A 185 -0.56 2.39 15.54
CA ALA A 185 -0.39 1.04 16.06
C ALA A 185 1.06 0.51 15.98
N ILE A 186 1.87 1.04 15.06
CA ILE A 186 3.26 0.64 14.86
C ILE A 186 4.26 1.42 15.72
N PHE A 187 3.87 2.57 16.30
CA PHE A 187 4.80 3.39 17.07
C PHE A 187 5.34 2.60 18.28
N GLU A 188 6.66 2.64 18.47
CA GLU A 188 7.41 1.86 19.48
C GLU A 188 7.45 0.33 19.29
N ASP A 189 6.98 -0.21 18.16
CA ASP A 189 7.20 -1.63 17.85
C ASP A 189 8.70 -1.94 17.76
N ASN A 190 9.11 -3.09 18.26
CA ASN A 190 10.49 -3.53 18.18
C ASN A 190 10.87 -3.85 16.73
N LEU A 191 12.05 -3.38 16.33
CA LEU A 191 12.68 -3.68 15.05
C LEU A 191 13.81 -4.66 15.23
N TYR A 192 13.76 -5.74 14.47
CA TYR A 192 14.73 -6.81 14.51
C TYR A 192 15.54 -6.88 13.22
N SER A 193 16.77 -7.40 13.31
CA SER A 193 17.61 -7.62 12.13
C SER A 193 16.95 -8.61 11.17
N PRO A 194 16.77 -8.22 9.89
CA PRO A 194 16.16 -9.09 8.89
C PRO A 194 17.13 -10.10 8.27
N CYS A 195 18.41 -10.04 8.62
CA CYS A 195 19.46 -10.89 8.05
C CYS A 195 20.59 -11.18 9.07
N HIS A 196 21.45 -12.11 8.72
CA HIS A 196 22.80 -12.20 9.29
C HIS A 196 23.68 -11.21 8.55
N GLY A 197 24.34 -10.31 9.27
CA GLY A 197 25.12 -9.29 8.60
C GLY A 197 25.97 -8.44 9.54
N LYS A 198 26.55 -7.39 8.98
CA LYS A 198 27.33 -6.41 9.70
C LYS A 198 26.66 -5.04 9.60
N VAL A 199 26.54 -4.35 10.71
CA VAL A 199 26.07 -2.97 10.74
C VAL A 199 27.10 -2.08 10.11
N LEU A 200 26.77 -1.46 8.99
CA LEU A 200 27.66 -0.54 8.25
C LEU A 200 27.58 0.89 8.81
N LYS A 201 26.36 1.33 9.11
CA LYS A 201 26.11 2.70 9.56
C LYS A 201 24.98 2.74 10.56
N VAL A 202 25.11 3.61 11.54
CA VAL A 202 24.05 3.97 12.49
C VAL A 202 23.97 5.49 12.59
N ASP A 203 22.76 6.03 12.56
CA ASP A 203 22.47 7.43 12.86
C ASP A 203 21.34 7.49 13.91
N LYS A 204 21.57 8.21 15.01
CA LYS A 204 20.66 8.26 16.19
C LYS A 204 20.39 9.71 16.64
N ALA A 205 20.65 10.70 15.80
CA ALA A 205 20.71 12.11 16.19
C ALA A 205 19.36 12.86 16.08
N TYR A 206 18.30 12.21 15.62
CA TYR A 206 17.06 12.88 15.24
C TYR A 206 15.93 12.58 16.23
N GLN A 207 15.14 13.64 16.53
CA GLN A 207 13.92 13.53 17.33
C GLN A 207 12.76 12.98 16.51
N ASP A 208 11.83 12.32 17.20
CA ASP A 208 10.54 11.98 16.62
C ASP A 208 9.65 13.22 16.48
N MET A 209 9.04 13.41 15.31
CA MET A 209 8.18 14.55 15.01
C MET A 209 6.71 14.16 15.07
N ASN A 210 5.89 15.02 15.65
CA ASN A 210 4.43 14.82 15.65
C ASN A 210 3.83 15.17 14.28
N PRO A 211 2.97 14.30 13.70
CA PRO A 211 2.27 14.62 12.45
C PRO A 211 1.49 15.96 12.53
N PRO A 212 1.50 16.79 11.48
CA PRO A 212 2.11 16.61 10.18
C PRO A 212 3.54 17.14 10.06
N GLN A 213 4.19 17.46 11.16
CA GLN A 213 5.57 17.98 11.19
C GLN A 213 6.53 16.90 10.70
N ARG A 214 7.60 17.32 10.02
CA ARG A 214 8.67 16.46 9.52
C ARG A 214 10.00 16.99 10.01
N GLY A 215 10.96 16.10 10.22
CA GLY A 215 12.34 16.50 10.52
C GLY A 215 12.99 17.16 9.32
N ASP A 216 13.79 18.18 9.59
CA ASP A 216 14.54 18.96 8.59
C ASP A 216 15.99 18.47 8.38
N GLY A 217 16.39 17.42 9.08
CA GLY A 217 17.70 16.78 8.98
C GLY A 217 17.80 15.74 7.86
N HIS A 218 18.52 14.66 8.14
CA HIS A 218 18.66 13.55 7.18
C HIS A 218 17.29 12.92 6.87
N PRO A 219 16.93 12.70 5.59
CA PRO A 219 15.61 12.18 5.23
C PRO A 219 15.24 10.87 5.92
N ALA A 220 16.17 9.94 6.11
CA ALA A 220 15.94 8.67 6.80
C ALA A 220 15.76 8.82 8.33
N GLY A 221 16.07 10.01 8.92
CA GLY A 221 16.07 10.18 10.37
C GLY A 221 17.02 9.21 11.07
N ASN A 222 16.62 8.70 12.23
CA ASN A 222 17.37 7.63 12.88
C ASN A 222 17.26 6.36 12.04
N HIS A 223 18.40 5.76 11.71
CA HIS A 223 18.44 4.62 10.83
C HIS A 223 19.64 3.70 11.09
N VAL A 224 19.49 2.46 10.67
CA VAL A 224 20.55 1.45 10.67
C VAL A 224 20.70 0.93 9.23
N VAL A 225 21.94 0.84 8.76
CA VAL A 225 22.29 0.19 7.49
C VAL A 225 23.04 -1.09 7.79
N ILE A 226 22.56 -2.21 7.27
CA ILE A 226 23.14 -3.55 7.49
C ILE A 226 23.56 -4.13 6.15
N GLU A 227 24.77 -4.66 6.06
CA GLU A 227 25.22 -5.49 4.94
C GLU A 227 24.57 -6.87 5.06
N CYS A 228 23.60 -7.15 4.20
CA CYS A 228 22.88 -8.42 4.11
C CYS A 228 23.26 -9.13 2.80
N GLU A 229 23.92 -10.27 2.88
CA GLU A 229 24.48 -10.96 1.71
C GLU A 229 25.43 -10.03 0.93
N ASN A 230 24.98 -9.46 -0.19
CA ASN A 230 25.73 -8.51 -1.01
C ASN A 230 24.92 -7.22 -1.26
N ALA A 231 24.08 -6.83 -0.33
CA ALA A 231 23.20 -5.66 -0.41
C ALA A 231 23.27 -4.84 0.88
N GLU A 232 23.15 -3.54 0.76
CA GLU A 232 22.97 -2.63 1.88
C GLU A 232 21.47 -2.51 2.17
N VAL A 233 21.05 -2.92 3.37
CA VAL A 233 19.66 -2.84 3.81
C VAL A 233 19.51 -1.74 4.84
N THR A 234 18.72 -0.72 4.51
CA THR A 234 18.42 0.41 5.39
C THR A 234 17.08 0.23 6.07
N LEU A 235 17.06 0.32 7.41
CA LEU A 235 15.87 0.44 8.23
C LEU A 235 15.82 1.86 8.81
N ALA A 236 14.80 2.64 8.44
CA ALA A 236 14.74 4.08 8.69
C ALA A 236 13.53 4.50 9.50
N HIS A 237 13.50 5.79 9.89
CA HIS A 237 12.50 6.45 10.74
C HIS A 237 12.40 5.82 12.14
N MET A 238 13.53 5.28 12.64
CA MET A 238 13.59 4.66 13.96
C MET A 238 13.38 5.69 15.07
N LYS A 239 12.86 5.23 16.21
CA LYS A 239 12.53 6.06 17.36
C LYS A 239 13.79 6.69 17.97
N GLU A 240 13.66 7.93 18.40
CA GLU A 240 14.67 8.62 19.17
C GLU A 240 15.15 7.80 20.36
N ASN A 241 16.47 7.72 20.54
CA ASN A 241 17.14 7.01 21.65
C ASN A 241 16.82 5.49 21.75
N SER A 242 16.32 4.86 20.68
CA SER A 242 15.92 3.44 20.74
C SER A 242 16.93 2.47 20.11
N ILE A 243 17.86 2.95 19.28
CA ILE A 243 18.81 2.08 18.57
C ILE A 243 19.85 1.54 19.57
N VAL A 244 19.96 0.20 19.61
CA VAL A 244 20.79 -0.52 20.59
C VAL A 244 22.05 -1.14 19.99
N VAL A 245 22.29 -0.94 18.69
CA VAL A 245 23.48 -1.41 17.98
C VAL A 245 24.38 -0.25 17.58
N ASP A 246 25.64 -0.55 17.31
CA ASP A 246 26.63 0.40 16.81
C ASP A 246 27.25 -0.05 15.47
N SER A 247 27.88 0.89 14.76
CA SER A 247 28.59 0.55 13.53
C SER A 247 29.67 -0.48 13.79
N LEU A 248 29.79 -1.42 12.87
CA LEU A 248 30.65 -2.61 12.89
C LEU A 248 30.16 -3.78 13.73
N ASP A 249 29.06 -3.66 14.47
CA ASP A 249 28.44 -4.79 15.15
C ASP A 249 28.04 -5.89 14.16
N ALA A 250 28.24 -7.15 14.56
CA ALA A 250 27.70 -8.29 13.86
C ALA A 250 26.30 -8.61 14.40
N VAL A 251 25.33 -8.73 13.53
CA VAL A 251 23.93 -9.03 13.87
C VAL A 251 23.45 -10.31 13.21
N LYS A 252 22.51 -10.98 13.87
CA LYS A 252 21.82 -12.17 13.36
C LYS A 252 20.36 -11.86 13.13
N VAL A 253 19.70 -12.66 12.29
CA VAL A 253 18.25 -12.62 12.16
C VAL A 253 17.58 -12.67 13.54
N GLY A 254 16.73 -11.70 13.82
CA GLY A 254 15.99 -11.59 15.08
C GLY A 254 16.70 -10.84 16.20
N ASP A 255 17.93 -10.37 16.02
CA ASP A 255 18.57 -9.49 16.99
C ASP A 255 17.86 -8.14 17.02
N LEU A 256 17.61 -7.60 18.21
CA LEU A 256 16.95 -6.32 18.39
C LEU A 256 17.87 -5.18 17.88
N LEU A 257 17.34 -4.33 17.00
CA LEU A 257 18.04 -3.14 16.48
C LEU A 257 17.58 -1.84 17.18
N GLY A 258 16.32 -1.77 17.56
CA GLY A 258 15.69 -0.61 18.15
C GLY A 258 14.17 -0.65 17.99
N LYS A 259 13.54 0.52 17.81
CA LYS A 259 12.08 0.64 17.71
C LYS A 259 11.66 1.50 16.54
N VAL A 260 10.44 1.27 16.03
CA VAL A 260 9.79 2.15 15.04
C VAL A 260 9.46 3.49 15.67
N GLY A 261 9.80 4.57 14.99
CA GLY A 261 9.54 5.94 15.40
C GLY A 261 8.90 6.78 14.30
N ASN A 262 9.20 8.09 14.32
CA ASN A 262 8.75 9.06 13.32
C ASN A 262 9.81 10.15 13.09
N SER A 263 11.09 9.76 13.06
CA SER A 263 12.21 10.69 12.87
C SER A 263 12.52 10.88 11.38
N GLY A 264 13.04 12.06 11.02
CA GLY A 264 13.40 12.42 9.65
C GLY A 264 12.23 12.89 8.78
N ASN A 265 12.31 12.71 7.46
CA ASN A 265 11.29 13.18 6.52
C ASN A 265 10.13 12.18 6.40
N THR A 266 9.39 12.01 7.45
CA THR A 266 8.21 11.15 7.51
C THR A 266 6.97 11.93 7.93
N SER A 267 5.79 11.53 7.49
CA SER A 267 4.52 12.17 7.83
C SER A 267 3.74 11.44 8.93
N GLU A 268 4.12 10.22 9.25
CA GLU A 268 3.47 9.36 10.25
C GLU A 268 4.39 8.18 10.62
N PRO A 269 4.26 7.59 11.81
CA PRO A 269 5.05 6.43 12.20
C PRO A 269 4.91 5.26 11.23
N HIS A 270 6.04 4.79 10.70
CA HIS A 270 6.13 3.59 9.88
C HIS A 270 7.57 3.07 9.84
N LEU A 271 7.76 1.83 9.47
CA LEU A 271 9.07 1.33 9.08
C LEU A 271 9.27 1.57 7.59
N HIS A 272 10.25 2.40 7.24
CA HIS A 272 10.77 2.43 5.88
C HIS A 272 11.95 1.46 5.77
N ILE A 273 11.89 0.53 4.81
CA ILE A 273 12.97 -0.41 4.54
C ILE A 273 13.25 -0.47 3.04
N HIS A 274 14.51 -0.34 2.66
CA HIS A 274 14.95 -0.58 1.29
C HIS A 274 16.27 -1.33 1.26
N ALA A 275 16.57 -1.94 0.12
CA ALA A 275 17.84 -2.58 -0.16
C ALA A 275 18.45 -1.97 -1.41
N GLU A 276 19.75 -1.72 -1.37
CA GLU A 276 20.49 -1.22 -2.52
C GLU A 276 21.79 -2.01 -2.75
N LYS A 277 22.20 -2.05 -3.99
CA LYS A 277 23.47 -2.58 -4.43
C LYS A 277 24.08 -1.65 -5.46
N ASP A 278 25.34 -1.24 -5.26
CA ASP A 278 26.04 -0.31 -6.14
C ASP A 278 25.23 0.99 -6.38
N GLY A 279 24.56 1.52 -5.34
CA GLY A 279 23.74 2.73 -5.39
C GLY A 279 22.39 2.58 -6.10
N ARG A 280 21.98 1.36 -6.45
CA ARG A 280 20.70 1.06 -7.10
C ARG A 280 19.81 0.21 -6.21
N GLY A 281 18.54 0.60 -6.12
CA GLY A 281 17.54 -0.15 -5.40
C GLY A 281 17.32 -1.53 -6.00
N ILE A 282 17.36 -2.55 -5.15
CA ILE A 282 17.09 -3.93 -5.52
C ILE A 282 15.83 -4.43 -4.81
N SER A 283 15.17 -5.43 -5.37
CA SER A 283 13.95 -5.96 -4.81
C SER A 283 14.20 -6.74 -3.51
N ILE A 284 13.27 -6.60 -2.55
CA ILE A 284 13.26 -7.36 -1.30
C ILE A 284 12.18 -8.43 -1.38
N LYS A 285 12.55 -9.66 -1.04
CA LYS A 285 11.60 -10.73 -0.71
C LYS A 285 11.70 -11.05 0.76
N PHE A 286 10.58 -11.10 1.46
CA PHE A 286 10.53 -11.56 2.84
C PHE A 286 10.09 -13.03 2.88
N ASN A 287 10.99 -13.91 3.33
CA ASN A 287 10.77 -15.35 3.29
C ASN A 287 10.27 -15.83 1.91
N GLY A 288 10.87 -15.32 0.83
CA GLY A 288 10.54 -15.64 -0.56
C GLY A 288 9.34 -14.89 -1.15
N ARG A 289 8.60 -14.07 -0.36
CA ARG A 289 7.44 -13.28 -0.83
C ARG A 289 7.85 -11.86 -1.20
N PHE A 290 7.55 -11.44 -2.43
CA PHE A 290 7.61 -10.03 -2.83
C PHE A 290 6.35 -9.32 -2.33
N LEU A 291 6.53 -8.31 -1.47
CA LEU A 291 5.43 -7.57 -0.88
C LEU A 291 5.13 -6.30 -1.68
N VAL A 292 3.85 -6.04 -1.85
CA VAL A 292 3.31 -4.88 -2.57
C VAL A 292 2.32 -4.13 -1.68
N ARG A 293 1.87 -2.96 -2.10
CA ARG A 293 0.82 -2.21 -1.40
C ARG A 293 -0.33 -3.11 -0.98
N ASN A 294 -0.81 -2.94 0.24
CA ASN A 294 -1.86 -3.73 0.91
C ASN A 294 -1.51 -5.20 1.18
N SER A 295 -0.28 -5.66 0.90
CA SER A 295 0.18 -6.99 1.38
C SER A 295 0.16 -7.05 2.90
N LEU A 296 -0.32 -8.18 3.42
CA LEU A 296 -0.36 -8.47 4.85
C LEU A 296 0.68 -9.50 5.24
N PHE A 297 1.23 -9.35 6.45
CA PHE A 297 2.05 -10.37 7.13
C PHE A 297 1.92 -10.23 8.66
N TRP A 298 2.27 -11.28 9.37
CA TRP A 298 2.20 -11.37 10.83
C TRP A 298 3.33 -12.25 11.38
#